data_5cf708fe8e9dfc67fbf726864bba0b26
#
_entry.id   5cf708fe8e9dfc67fbf726864bba0b26
#
_cell.length_a   1.000
_cell.length_b   1.000
_cell.length_c   1.000
_cell.angle_alpha   90.00
_cell.angle_beta   90.00
_cell.angle_gamma   90.00
#
_symmetry.space_group_name_H-M   'P 1'
#
loop_
_entity.id
_entity.type
_entity.pdbx_description
1 polymer ?
#
loop_
_entity_poly.entity_id
_entity_poly.type
_entity_poly.pdbx_seq_one_letter_code
_entity_poly.pdbx_strand_id
1 'polypeptide(L)'
;VFIFAEPTIGLHPLDVQTLLGVFQKLMDHGATVVVIEHDLDVIRNADYLIDMGPGGGEAGGRIVAAGTPEQLRQAPESIPGRYL
;
A
#
# COMPACT_ATOMS: atom_id res chain seq x y z
N VAL A 1 -1.25 14.66 -8.06
CA VAL A 1 -0.74 13.51 -7.32
C VAL A 1 -0.76 13.81 -5.83
N PHE A 2 -1.34 12.93 -5.06
CA PHE A 2 -1.35 13.00 -3.60
C PHE A 2 -0.46 11.90 -3.05
N ILE A 3 0.41 12.24 -2.10
CA ILE A 3 1.32 11.29 -1.46
C ILE A 3 1.05 11.30 0.04
N PHE A 4 0.72 10.15 0.60
CA PHE A 4 0.46 9.98 2.04
C PHE A 4 1.47 8.99 2.62
N ALA A 5 2.13 9.39 3.70
CA ALA A 5 3.11 8.55 4.40
C ALA A 5 2.48 7.98 5.67
N GLU A 6 2.27 6.68 5.68
CA GLU A 6 1.74 5.93 6.82
C GLU A 6 0.49 6.57 7.47
N PRO A 7 -0.54 6.87 6.67
CA PRO A 7 -1.71 7.61 7.17
C PRO A 7 -2.55 6.83 8.19
N THR A 8 -2.33 5.52 8.33
CA THR A 8 -3.10 4.68 9.27
C THR A 8 -2.49 4.59 10.66
N ILE A 9 -1.32 5.16 10.89
CA ILE A 9 -0.67 5.10 12.21
C ILE A 9 -1.62 5.66 13.28
N GLY A 10 -1.89 4.83 14.30
CA GLY A 10 -2.75 5.22 15.41
C GLY A 10 -4.24 5.21 15.12
N LEU A 11 -4.67 4.85 13.91
CA LEU A 11 -6.09 4.81 13.56
C LEU A 11 -6.75 3.49 13.99
N HIS A 12 -7.99 3.60 14.43
CA HIS A 12 -8.86 2.45 14.64
C HIS A 12 -9.23 1.84 13.28
N PRO A 13 -9.46 0.49 13.18
CA PRO A 13 -9.84 -0.13 11.91
C PRO A 13 -11.02 0.52 11.18
N LEU A 14 -12.02 1.03 11.91
CA LEU A 14 -13.14 1.74 11.29
C LEU A 14 -12.71 3.07 10.64
N ASP A 15 -11.71 3.73 11.20
CA ASP A 15 -11.18 4.97 10.64
C ASP A 15 -10.34 4.68 9.39
N VAL A 16 -9.72 3.51 9.32
CA VAL A 16 -9.01 3.05 8.11
C VAL A 16 -10.00 2.90 6.95
N GLN A 17 -11.19 2.36 7.20
CA GLN A 17 -12.23 2.25 6.17
C GLN A 17 -12.68 3.62 5.67
N THR A 18 -12.82 4.59 6.57
CA THR A 18 -13.14 5.97 6.21
C THR A 18 -12.05 6.58 5.34
N LEU A 19 -10.79 6.36 5.70
CA LEU A 19 -9.64 6.84 4.94
C LEU A 19 -9.62 6.26 3.53
N LEU A 20 -9.87 4.97 3.38
CA LEU A 20 -9.97 4.32 2.07
C LEU A 20 -11.06 4.95 1.21
N GLY A 21 -12.19 5.32 1.82
CA GLY A 21 -13.26 6.05 1.14
C GLY A 21 -12.83 7.42 0.63
N VAL A 22 -12.00 8.12 1.39
CA VAL A 22 -11.41 9.41 0.97
C VAL A 22 -10.50 9.22 -0.23
N PHE A 23 -9.63 8.22 -0.21
CA PHE A 23 -8.76 7.91 -1.34
C PHE A 23 -9.58 7.59 -2.60
N GLN A 24 -10.65 6.81 -2.44
CA GLN A 24 -11.51 6.46 -3.57
C GLN A 24 -12.15 7.71 -4.19
N LYS A 25 -12.61 8.65 -3.36
CA LYS A 25 -13.18 9.90 -3.85
C LYS A 25 -12.16 10.73 -4.62
N LEU A 26 -10.93 10.81 -4.14
CA LEU A 26 -9.85 11.51 -4.84
C LEU A 26 -9.59 10.88 -6.20
N MET A 27 -9.53 9.56 -6.27
CA MET A 27 -9.31 8.83 -7.53
C MET A 27 -10.49 8.99 -8.49
N ASP A 28 -11.72 8.99 -7.97
CA ASP A 28 -12.91 9.20 -8.80
C ASP A 28 -12.93 10.59 -9.45
N HIS A 29 -12.23 11.55 -8.86
CA HIS A 29 -12.05 12.90 -9.42
C HIS A 29 -10.80 13.03 -10.30
N GLY A 30 -10.18 11.92 -10.66
CA GLY A 30 -9.02 11.89 -11.55
C GLY A 30 -7.66 12.02 -10.87
N ALA A 31 -7.60 11.96 -9.56
CA ALA A 31 -6.34 12.06 -8.83
C ALA A 31 -5.58 10.74 -8.84
N THR A 32 -4.25 10.85 -8.82
CA THR A 32 -3.36 9.73 -8.55
C THR A 32 -2.98 9.77 -7.07
N VAL A 33 -3.19 8.66 -6.36
CA VAL A 33 -2.92 8.56 -4.93
C VAL A 33 -1.80 7.53 -4.70
N VAL A 34 -0.73 7.98 -4.06
CA VAL A 34 0.41 7.13 -3.67
C VAL A 34 0.43 7.06 -2.15
N VAL A 35 0.46 5.86 -1.60
CA VAL A 35 0.41 5.65 -0.16
C VAL A 35 1.58 4.77 0.25
N ILE A 36 2.34 5.21 1.25
CA ILE A 36 3.38 4.42 1.89
C ILE A 36 2.74 3.79 3.13
N GLU A 37 2.64 2.46 3.20
CA GLU A 37 1.82 1.82 4.21
C GLU A 37 2.30 0.41 4.54
N HIS A 38 1.98 -0.05 5.75
CA HIS A 38 2.16 -1.41 6.23
C HIS A 38 0.83 -2.07 6.58
N ASP A 39 -0.26 -1.29 6.65
CA ASP A 39 -1.58 -1.80 6.96
C ASP A 39 -2.11 -2.67 5.82
N LEU A 40 -2.46 -3.92 6.14
CA LEU A 40 -2.87 -4.89 5.12
C LEU A 40 -4.20 -4.53 4.47
N ASP A 41 -5.10 -3.85 5.18
CA ASP A 41 -6.38 -3.44 4.59
C ASP A 41 -6.16 -2.39 3.50
N VAL A 42 -5.24 -1.45 3.72
CA VAL A 42 -4.87 -0.47 2.69
C VAL A 42 -4.18 -1.17 1.53
N ILE A 43 -3.23 -2.05 1.81
CA ILE A 43 -2.48 -2.77 0.78
C ILE A 43 -3.41 -3.62 -0.10
N ARG A 44 -4.36 -4.33 0.51
CA ARG A 44 -5.32 -5.16 -0.23
C ARG A 44 -6.21 -4.36 -1.18
N ASN A 45 -6.47 -3.10 -0.86
CA ASN A 45 -7.34 -2.23 -1.67
C ASN A 45 -6.58 -1.42 -2.72
N ALA A 46 -5.27 -1.58 -2.82
CA ALA A 46 -4.48 -0.90 -3.83
C ALA A 46 -4.69 -1.52 -5.21
N ASP A 47 -4.64 -0.68 -6.24
CA ASP A 47 -4.68 -1.16 -7.63
C ASP A 47 -3.31 -1.70 -8.06
N TYR A 48 -2.25 -1.14 -7.51
CA TYR A 48 -0.88 -1.51 -7.83
C TYR A 48 0.00 -1.37 -6.58
N LEU A 49 0.89 -2.32 -6.38
CA LEU A 49 1.77 -2.36 -5.22
C LEU A 49 3.23 -2.33 -5.65
N ILE A 50 4.04 -1.63 -4.88
CA ILE A 50 5.50 -1.65 -5.03
C ILE A 50 6.08 -2.03 -3.67
N ASP A 51 6.70 -3.21 -3.60
CA ASP A 51 7.32 -3.70 -2.38
C ASP A 51 8.81 -3.37 -2.40
N MET A 52 9.21 -2.49 -1.49
CA MET A 52 10.60 -2.05 -1.37
C MET A 52 11.46 -2.99 -0.52
N GLY A 53 10.88 -4.08 -0.07
CA GLY A 53 11.60 -5.05 0.75
C GLY A 53 11.69 -4.69 2.22
N PRO A 54 12.17 -5.63 3.06
CA PRO A 54 12.37 -5.38 4.48
C PRO A 54 13.55 -4.47 4.72
N GLY A 55 13.48 -3.68 5.77
CA GLY A 55 14.53 -2.73 6.12
C GLY A 55 14.49 -1.48 5.26
N GLY A 56 14.28 -0.34 5.86
CA GLY A 56 14.27 0.94 5.17
C GLY A 56 15.68 1.46 4.89
N GLY A 57 15.75 2.64 4.29
CA GLY A 57 16.99 3.34 4.04
C GLY A 57 17.84 2.70 2.92
N GLU A 58 19.14 2.85 3.02
CA GLU A 58 20.07 2.42 1.97
C GLU A 58 20.04 0.92 1.72
N ALA A 59 19.92 0.13 2.79
CA ALA A 59 19.93 -1.33 2.68
C ALA A 59 18.59 -1.88 2.15
N GLY A 60 17.49 -1.13 2.30
CA GLY A 60 16.16 -1.55 1.89
C GLY A 60 15.63 -0.86 0.64
N GLY A 61 16.48 -0.11 -0.07
CA GLY A 61 16.06 0.70 -1.20
C GLY A 61 15.78 -0.05 -2.49
N ARG A 62 15.67 -1.38 -2.46
CA ARG A 62 15.44 -2.21 -3.65
C ARG A 62 13.98 -2.55 -3.81
N ILE A 63 13.49 -2.49 -5.04
CA ILE A 63 12.17 -3.03 -5.36
C ILE A 63 12.30 -4.56 -5.40
N VAL A 64 11.59 -5.22 -4.49
CA VAL A 64 11.55 -6.67 -4.38
C VAL A 64 10.50 -7.26 -5.30
N ALA A 65 9.34 -6.61 -5.36
CA ALA A 65 8.23 -7.03 -6.21
C ALA A 65 7.36 -5.83 -6.53
N ALA A 66 6.71 -5.85 -7.67
CA ALA A 66 5.76 -4.82 -8.07
C ALA A 66 4.66 -5.45 -8.91
N GLY A 67 3.44 -4.99 -8.74
CA GLY A 67 2.29 -5.48 -9.49
C GLY A 67 0.99 -5.29 -8.75
N THR A 68 -0.06 -5.93 -9.23
CA THR A 68 -1.35 -5.96 -8.53
C THR A 68 -1.24 -6.79 -7.25
N PRO A 69 -2.18 -6.65 -6.30
CA PRO A 69 -2.21 -7.53 -5.12
C PRO A 69 -2.20 -9.02 -5.48
N GLU A 70 -2.90 -9.39 -6.54
CA GLU A 70 -2.93 -10.77 -7.03
C GLU A 70 -1.53 -11.26 -7.44
N GLN A 71 -0.80 -10.43 -8.16
CA GLN A 71 0.55 -10.76 -8.61
C GLN A 71 1.53 -10.87 -7.44
N LEU A 72 1.39 -10.01 -6.42
CA LEU A 72 2.26 -10.05 -5.25
C LEU A 72 2.01 -11.28 -4.38
N ARG A 73 0.79 -11.78 -4.32
CA ARG A 73 0.49 -13.03 -3.62
C ARG A 73 1.31 -14.21 -4.16
N GLN A 74 1.64 -14.17 -5.44
CA GLN A 74 2.41 -15.21 -6.11
C GLN A 74 3.91 -14.94 -6.11
N ALA A 75 4.35 -13.77 -5.64
CA ALA A 75 5.76 -13.40 -5.61
C ALA A 75 6.41 -13.92 -4.31
N PRO A 76 7.37 -14.87 -4.39
CA PRO A 76 7.96 -15.45 -3.18
C PRO A 76 8.80 -14.47 -2.38
N GLU A 77 9.30 -13.42 -2.98
CA GLU A 77 10.12 -12.41 -2.32
C GLU A 77 9.29 -11.39 -1.54
N SER A 78 8.00 -11.27 -1.83
CA SER A 78 7.15 -10.27 -1.18
C SER A 78 6.63 -10.79 0.15
N ILE A 79 7.08 -10.17 1.25
CA ILE A 79 6.57 -10.48 2.60
C ILE A 79 5.10 -10.06 2.71
N PRO A 80 4.69 -8.85 2.32
CA PRO A 80 3.28 -8.49 2.33
C PRO A 80 2.41 -9.41 1.47
N GLY A 81 2.93 -9.88 0.34
CA GLY A 81 2.20 -10.77 -0.56
C GLY A 81 1.73 -12.05 0.10
N ARG A 82 2.45 -12.54 1.12
CA ARG A 82 2.10 -13.76 1.86
C ARG A 82 0.82 -13.60 2.69
N TYR A 83 0.43 -12.37 3.00
CA TYR A 83 -0.72 -12.05 3.85
C TYR A 83 -1.90 -11.47 3.08
N LEU A 84 -1.80 -11.35 1.78
CA LEU A 84 -2.87 -10.77 0.95
C LEU A 84 -3.97 -11.75 0.59
#